data_79780b00b114bfeb1c8b053e3e8da078
#
_entry.id   79780b00b114bfeb1c8b053e3e8da078
#
_cell.length_a   1.000
_cell.length_b   1.000
_cell.length_c   1.000
_cell.angle_alpha   90.00
_cell.angle_beta   90.00
_cell.angle_gamma   90.00
#
_symmetry.space_group_name_H-M   'P 1'
#
loop_
_entity.id
_entity.type
_entity.pdbx_description
1 polymer ?
#
loop_
_entity_poly.entity_id
_entity_poly.type
_entity_poly.pdbx_seq_one_letter_code
_entity_poly.pdbx_strand_id
1 'polypeptide(L)'
;MEDYLEMLCRLCGTEGFTRVHLLAERLNVQPSSASKMVDGLKREGLVKAEKYGLLRLTPRGEEVGRYLLYRHGVLHRALCLLNHTESELEQTERIEHFIDRRTVENLARLLERYDLPPR
;
A
#
# COMPACT_ATOMS: atom_id res chain seq x y z
N MET A 1 -7.85 1.21 -6.63
CA MET A 1 -7.56 2.43 -5.85
C MET A 1 -6.60 2.19 -4.69
N GLU A 2 -6.76 1.12 -3.94
CA GLU A 2 -5.83 0.80 -2.85
C GLU A 2 -4.39 0.61 -3.33
N ASP A 3 -4.19 -0.05 -4.47
CA ASP A 3 -2.85 -0.27 -5.04
C ASP A 3 -2.12 1.05 -5.30
N TYR A 4 -2.85 2.06 -5.79
CA TYR A 4 -2.29 3.37 -6.04
C TYR A 4 -1.89 4.08 -4.76
N LEU A 5 -2.74 4.01 -3.75
CA LEU A 5 -2.47 4.65 -2.46
C LEU A 5 -1.28 3.98 -1.76
N GLU A 6 -1.23 2.67 -1.80
CA GLU A 6 -0.12 1.90 -1.26
C GLU A 6 1.20 2.27 -1.94
N MET A 7 1.21 2.34 -3.28
CA MET A 7 2.40 2.73 -4.02
C MET A 7 2.79 4.18 -3.74
N LEU A 8 1.81 5.09 -3.63
CA LEU A 8 2.09 6.47 -3.26
C LEU A 8 2.76 6.57 -1.89
N CYS A 9 2.29 5.77 -0.94
CA CYS A 9 2.89 5.73 0.38
C CYS A 9 4.35 5.28 0.32
N ARG A 10 4.65 4.28 -0.51
CA ARG A 10 6.03 3.81 -0.71
C ARG A 10 6.89 4.87 -1.39
N LEU A 11 6.38 5.50 -2.45
CA LEU A 11 7.14 6.48 -3.23
C LEU A 11 7.38 7.78 -2.46
N CYS A 12 6.40 8.23 -1.67
CA CYS A 12 6.57 9.42 -0.86
C CYS A 12 7.63 9.24 0.24
N GLY A 13 7.71 8.05 0.81
CA GLY A 13 8.77 7.66 1.74
C GLY A 13 9.18 8.74 2.72
N THR A 14 10.49 9.00 2.84
CA THR A 14 11.03 10.00 3.73
C THR A 14 10.99 11.41 3.17
N GLU A 15 10.92 11.57 1.85
CA GLU A 15 10.89 12.89 1.22
C GLU A 15 9.52 13.55 1.31
N GLY A 16 8.47 12.74 1.42
CA GLY A 16 7.11 13.24 1.60
C GLY A 16 6.38 13.60 0.31
N PHE A 17 6.96 13.36 -0.85
CA PHE A 17 6.34 13.67 -2.13
C PHE A 17 6.79 12.72 -3.23
N THR A 18 6.03 12.68 -4.32
CA THR A 18 6.40 11.97 -5.55
C THR A 18 5.76 12.68 -6.75
N ARG A 19 5.76 12.02 -7.90
CA ARG A 19 5.19 12.56 -9.14
C ARG A 19 4.37 11.50 -9.86
N VAL A 20 3.39 11.96 -10.64
CA VAL A 20 2.49 11.06 -11.38
C VAL A 20 3.26 10.10 -12.29
N HIS A 21 4.29 10.58 -13.00
CA HIS A 21 5.00 9.72 -13.92
C HIS A 21 5.75 8.58 -13.21
N LEU A 22 6.26 8.82 -12.00
CA LEU A 22 6.91 7.77 -11.20
C LEU A 22 5.89 6.75 -10.72
N LEU A 23 4.71 7.22 -10.31
CA LEU A 23 3.62 6.34 -9.91
C LEU A 23 3.19 5.44 -11.08
N ALA A 24 2.99 6.02 -12.25
CA ALA A 24 2.60 5.28 -13.45
C ALA A 24 3.65 4.23 -13.82
N GLU A 25 4.92 4.61 -13.77
CA GLU A 25 6.03 3.71 -14.08
C GLU A 25 6.07 2.52 -13.13
N ARG A 26 5.98 2.79 -11.82
CA ARG A 26 6.02 1.72 -10.80
C ARG A 26 4.83 0.78 -10.87
N LEU A 27 3.66 1.27 -11.24
CA LEU A 27 2.46 0.45 -11.39
C LEU A 27 2.31 -0.15 -12.77
N ASN A 28 3.22 0.21 -13.69
CA ASN A 28 3.19 -0.26 -15.07
C ASN A 28 1.84 0.04 -15.75
N VAL A 29 1.41 1.30 -15.61
CA VAL A 29 0.17 1.79 -16.22
C VAL A 29 0.47 3.04 -17.03
N GLN A 30 -0.48 3.43 -17.90
CA GLN A 30 -0.35 4.65 -18.68
C GLN A 30 -0.45 5.88 -17.76
N PRO A 31 0.33 6.95 -18.05
CA PRO A 31 0.24 8.18 -17.25
C PRO A 31 -1.17 8.75 -17.15
N SER A 32 -1.96 8.66 -18.22
CA SER A 32 -3.34 9.12 -18.21
C SER A 32 -4.21 8.34 -17.23
N SER A 33 -4.00 7.03 -17.13
CA SER A 33 -4.72 6.19 -16.18
C SER A 33 -4.33 6.55 -14.74
N ALA A 34 -3.03 6.75 -14.50
CA ALA A 34 -2.54 7.15 -13.19
C ALA A 34 -3.11 8.51 -12.79
N SER A 35 -3.16 9.47 -13.72
CA SER A 35 -3.73 10.81 -13.45
C SER A 35 -5.19 10.73 -13.04
N LYS A 36 -5.99 9.91 -13.73
CA LYS A 36 -7.40 9.72 -13.39
C LYS A 36 -7.57 9.15 -11.99
N MET A 37 -6.76 8.18 -11.64
CA MET A 37 -6.83 7.56 -10.33
C MET A 37 -6.41 8.54 -9.23
N VAL A 38 -5.37 9.33 -9.49
CA VAL A 38 -4.93 10.39 -8.58
C VAL A 38 -6.04 11.40 -8.35
N ASP A 39 -6.76 11.79 -9.41
CA ASP A 39 -7.89 12.70 -9.29
C ASP A 39 -8.97 12.13 -8.37
N GLY A 40 -9.23 10.82 -8.47
CA GLY A 40 -10.15 10.14 -7.57
C GLY A 40 -9.68 10.19 -6.11
N LEU A 41 -8.40 9.95 -5.88
CA LEU A 41 -7.81 9.99 -4.54
C LEU A 41 -7.85 11.42 -3.96
N LYS A 42 -7.66 12.43 -4.81
CA LYS A 42 -7.80 13.84 -4.42
C LYS A 42 -9.22 14.15 -3.96
N ARG A 43 -10.21 13.68 -4.71
CA ARG A 43 -11.62 13.88 -4.34
C ARG A 43 -11.97 13.25 -3.01
N GLU A 44 -11.32 12.14 -2.67
CA GLU A 44 -11.53 11.47 -1.38
C GLU A 44 -10.69 12.06 -0.24
N GLY A 45 -9.89 13.07 -0.52
CA GLY A 45 -9.09 13.72 0.50
C GLY A 45 -7.86 12.94 0.97
N LEU A 46 -7.38 12.03 0.12
CA LEU A 46 -6.23 11.18 0.47
C LEU A 46 -4.92 11.70 -0.12
N VAL A 47 -5.00 12.47 -1.21
CA VAL A 47 -3.84 12.99 -1.94
C VAL A 47 -4.02 14.46 -2.19
N LYS A 48 -2.92 15.20 -2.16
CA LYS A 48 -2.85 16.62 -2.46
C LYS A 48 -1.90 16.81 -3.63
N ALA A 49 -2.35 17.51 -4.67
CA ALA A 49 -1.49 17.87 -5.80
C ALA A 49 -0.98 19.29 -5.58
N GLU A 50 0.31 19.45 -5.72
CA GLU A 50 0.96 20.76 -5.59
C GLU A 50 1.53 21.22 -6.91
N LYS A 51 2.13 22.41 -6.93
CA LYS A 51 2.72 22.96 -8.14
C LYS A 51 3.79 22.03 -8.71
N TYR A 52 3.98 22.10 -10.03
CA TYR A 52 5.00 21.35 -10.76
C TYR A 52 4.79 19.84 -10.74
N GLY A 53 3.52 19.40 -10.59
CA GLY A 53 3.18 17.99 -10.65
C GLY A 53 3.57 17.18 -9.41
N LEU A 54 3.88 17.84 -8.31
CA LEU A 54 4.18 17.15 -7.06
C LEU A 54 2.92 16.60 -6.42
N LEU A 55 3.01 15.39 -5.92
CA LEU A 55 1.94 14.73 -5.20
C LEU A 55 2.39 14.48 -3.76
N ARG A 56 1.50 14.76 -2.82
CA ARG A 56 1.70 14.46 -1.41
C ARG A 56 0.49 13.72 -0.87
N LEU A 57 0.71 12.87 0.12
CA LEU A 57 -0.39 12.29 0.86
C LEU A 57 -0.89 13.30 1.89
N THR A 58 -2.20 13.36 2.08
CA THR A 58 -2.78 14.08 3.21
C THR A 58 -2.53 13.26 4.48
N PRO A 59 -2.72 13.83 5.68
CA PRO A 59 -2.62 13.02 6.91
C PRO A 59 -3.50 11.78 6.88
N ARG A 60 -4.72 11.91 6.33
CA ARG A 60 -5.62 10.76 6.16
C ARG A 60 -5.06 9.75 5.16
N GLY A 61 -4.49 10.24 4.06
CA GLY A 61 -3.86 9.38 3.05
C GLY A 61 -2.69 8.61 3.62
N GLU A 62 -1.88 9.24 4.47
CA GLU A 62 -0.79 8.56 5.15
C GLU A 62 -1.28 7.48 6.10
N GLU A 63 -2.32 7.78 6.86
CA GLU A 63 -2.91 6.82 7.79
C GLU A 63 -3.43 5.59 7.07
N VAL A 64 -4.23 5.81 6.02
CA VAL A 64 -4.78 4.70 5.22
C VAL A 64 -3.66 3.94 4.52
N GLY A 65 -2.71 4.65 3.94
CA GLY A 65 -1.57 4.03 3.23
C GLY A 65 -0.72 3.16 4.15
N ARG A 66 -0.46 3.63 5.36
CA ARG A 66 0.31 2.85 6.35
C ARG A 66 -0.44 1.57 6.73
N TYR A 67 -1.77 1.67 6.89
CA TYR A 67 -2.56 0.48 7.16
C TYR A 67 -2.47 -0.52 6.00
N LEU A 68 -2.55 -0.05 4.76
CA LEU A 68 -2.45 -0.93 3.60
C LEU A 68 -1.10 -1.64 3.54
N LEU A 69 -0.01 -0.93 3.82
CA LEU A 69 1.32 -1.53 3.89
C LEU A 69 1.44 -2.54 5.04
N TYR A 70 0.86 -2.21 6.18
CA TYR A 70 0.81 -3.11 7.33
C TYR A 70 0.05 -4.40 6.98
N ARG A 71 -1.13 -4.27 6.40
CA ARG A 71 -1.94 -5.40 5.96
C ARG A 71 -1.16 -6.31 5.00
N HIS A 72 -0.53 -5.69 4.00
CA HIS A 72 0.29 -6.41 3.03
C HIS A 72 1.39 -7.22 3.74
N GLY A 73 2.12 -6.58 4.65
CA GLY A 73 3.20 -7.24 5.38
C GLY A 73 2.73 -8.40 6.25
N VAL A 74 1.63 -8.22 6.96
CA VAL A 74 1.05 -9.26 7.81
C VAL A 74 0.63 -10.47 6.98
N LEU A 75 -0.12 -10.24 5.90
CA LEU A 75 -0.58 -11.32 5.04
C LEU A 75 0.57 -12.03 4.35
N HIS A 76 1.55 -11.28 3.86
CA HIS A 76 2.72 -11.86 3.21
C HIS A 76 3.49 -12.79 4.17
N ARG A 77 3.75 -12.32 5.40
CA ARG A 77 4.42 -13.15 6.41
C ARG A 77 3.65 -14.41 6.73
N ALA A 78 2.33 -14.28 6.89
CA ALA A 78 1.48 -15.42 7.20
C ALA A 78 1.56 -16.48 6.11
N LEU A 79 1.47 -16.05 4.85
CA LEU A 79 1.53 -16.98 3.73
C LEU A 79 2.92 -17.62 3.59
N CYS A 80 3.98 -16.85 3.77
CA CYS A 80 5.34 -17.39 3.74
C CYS A 80 5.57 -18.42 4.84
N LEU A 81 5.08 -18.13 6.04
CA LEU A 81 5.19 -19.06 7.16
C LEU A 81 4.39 -20.33 6.91
N LEU A 82 3.15 -20.17 6.44
CA LEU A 82 2.25 -21.29 6.16
C LEU A 82 2.80 -22.22 5.08
N ASN A 83 3.35 -21.66 4.04
CA ASN A 83 3.81 -22.40 2.86
C ASN A 83 5.31 -22.73 2.87
N HIS A 84 6.05 -22.28 3.90
CA HIS A 84 7.50 -22.47 4.01
C HIS A 84 8.24 -21.90 2.78
N THR A 85 7.86 -20.70 2.37
CA THR A 85 8.45 -20.01 1.21
C THR A 85 9.04 -18.68 1.64
N GLU A 86 9.93 -18.14 0.79
CA GLU A 86 10.54 -16.84 1.05
C GLU A 86 9.71 -15.68 0.49
N SER A 87 8.81 -15.98 -0.46
CA SER A 87 7.97 -14.96 -1.06
C SER A 87 6.62 -15.53 -1.50
N GLU A 88 5.57 -14.78 -1.17
CA GLU A 88 4.20 -15.06 -1.55
C GLU A 88 3.52 -13.76 -2.02
N LEU A 89 4.28 -12.90 -2.70
CA LEU A 89 3.78 -11.59 -3.13
C LEU A 89 2.57 -11.69 -4.05
N GLU A 90 2.61 -12.62 -5.00
CA GLU A 90 1.51 -12.78 -5.95
C GLU A 90 0.20 -13.13 -5.26
N GLN A 91 0.24 -14.13 -4.37
CA GLN A 91 -0.96 -14.52 -3.64
C GLN A 91 -1.42 -13.44 -2.67
N THR A 92 -0.48 -12.76 -2.00
CA THR A 92 -0.79 -11.66 -1.10
C THR A 92 -1.55 -10.57 -1.85
N GLU A 93 -1.08 -10.17 -3.02
CA GLU A 93 -1.73 -9.14 -3.81
C GLU A 93 -3.14 -9.51 -4.24
N ARG A 94 -3.39 -10.80 -4.46
CA ARG A 94 -4.74 -11.26 -4.83
C ARG A 94 -5.73 -11.21 -3.68
N ILE A 95 -5.31 -11.52 -2.46
CA ILE A 95 -6.24 -11.68 -1.35
C ILE A 95 -6.34 -10.47 -0.43
N GLU A 96 -5.34 -9.58 -0.42
CA GLU A 96 -5.28 -8.51 0.58
C GLU A 96 -6.49 -7.58 0.59
N HIS A 97 -7.12 -7.38 -0.55
CA HIS A 97 -8.30 -6.50 -0.68
C HIS A 97 -9.58 -7.11 -0.08
N PHE A 98 -9.56 -8.40 0.22
CA PHE A 98 -10.72 -9.13 0.69
C PHE A 98 -10.67 -9.47 2.18
N ILE A 99 -9.56 -9.16 2.84
CA ILE A 99 -9.36 -9.48 4.27
C ILE A 99 -9.67 -8.24 5.10
N ASP A 100 -10.57 -8.39 6.07
CA ASP A 100 -10.96 -7.25 6.89
C ASP A 100 -9.91 -6.92 7.97
N ARG A 101 -10.04 -5.73 8.53
CA ARG A 101 -9.10 -5.22 9.53
C ARG A 101 -9.02 -6.13 10.75
N ARG A 102 -10.15 -6.61 11.22
CA ARG A 102 -10.21 -7.51 12.39
C ARG A 102 -9.36 -8.76 12.16
N THR A 103 -9.49 -9.38 10.99
CA THR A 103 -8.75 -10.58 10.64
C THR A 103 -7.25 -10.28 10.52
N VAL A 104 -6.89 -9.16 9.93
CA VAL A 104 -5.49 -8.73 9.82
C VAL A 104 -4.88 -8.56 11.21
N GLU A 105 -5.57 -7.87 12.11
CA GLU A 105 -5.09 -7.64 13.47
C GLU A 105 -4.94 -8.93 14.27
N ASN A 106 -5.92 -9.83 14.14
CA ASN A 106 -5.86 -11.13 14.81
C ASN A 106 -4.74 -12.00 14.26
N LEU A 107 -4.52 -11.94 12.95
CA LEU A 107 -3.44 -12.66 12.31
C LEU A 107 -2.08 -12.12 12.76
N ALA A 108 -1.95 -10.81 12.89
CA ALA A 108 -0.73 -10.20 13.40
C ALA A 108 -0.41 -10.69 14.81
N ARG A 109 -1.42 -10.77 15.69
CA ARG A 109 -1.26 -11.30 17.05
C ARG A 109 -0.85 -12.76 17.05
N LEU A 110 -1.43 -13.55 16.13
CA LEU A 110 -1.06 -14.96 16.00
C LEU A 110 0.40 -15.11 15.59
N LEU A 111 0.85 -14.28 14.64
CA LEU A 111 2.25 -14.29 14.18
C LEU A 111 3.24 -13.94 15.29
N GLU A 112 2.87 -13.05 16.20
CA GLU A 112 3.70 -12.69 17.34
C GLU A 112 4.00 -13.90 18.23
N ARG A 113 3.06 -14.82 18.36
CA ARG A 113 3.23 -16.03 19.15
C ARG A 113 4.29 -16.95 18.59
N TYR A 114 4.60 -16.84 17.31
CA TYR A 114 5.65 -17.65 16.68
C TYR A 114 7.01 -16.95 16.72
N ASP A 115 7.09 -15.82 17.43
CA ASP A 115 8.32 -15.06 17.64
C ASP A 115 9.03 -14.69 16.33
N LEU A 116 8.24 -14.39 15.32
CA LEU A 116 8.77 -13.97 14.02
C LEU A 116 8.75 -12.46 13.92
N PRO A 117 9.90 -11.82 13.66
CA PRO A 117 9.94 -10.38 13.54
C PRO A 117 9.17 -9.91 12.30
N PRO A 118 8.57 -8.72 12.32
CA PRO A 118 7.94 -8.12 11.16
C PRO A 118 8.96 -7.91 10.05
N ARG A 119 8.59 -8.24 8.81
CA ARG A 119 9.44 -7.99 7.65
C ARG A 119 9.05 -6.71 6.96
#